data_86e91b8b231abf6b422c58767d60bfa9
#
_entry.id   86e91b8b231abf6b422c58767d60bfa9
#
_cell.length_a   1.000
_cell.length_b   1.000
_cell.length_c   1.000
_cell.angle_alpha   90.00
_cell.angle_beta   90.00
_cell.angle_gamma   90.00
#
_symmetry.space_group_name_H-M   'P 1'
#
loop_
_entity.id
_entity.type
_entity.pdbx_description
1 polymer ?
#
loop_
_entity_poly.entity_id
_entity_poly.type
_entity_poly.pdbx_seq_one_letter_code
_entity_poly.pdbx_strand_id
1 'polypeptide(L)'
;DQNKMNLNIQNNGQFSYYIRVIEEFPFQFQLRDEQFKAYYKSAQKRLIEFEVKPTERGAYKFGKTNIFISFFGLIERRIIQNENLEIACYPSYLQLKQFQLYSTAQHQHQFGMKRIRKIGSNTEFENIKNYTIGDEYRLINWKATAKANRLMVNQYQEEKSQPVYSIIDMGRTMRMPFDGLKLLDYSINSSLVITNVTLQNNEKAGLITFNKKIQEHVVADRKNHQMQLILEKLYQVETNFLESDFGQLYAHIKRKLTQRSLLFIYTNFETIDALERQIASLTLIKKSHVVVLIMFRNSELKKLTN
;
A
#
# COMPACT_ATOMS: atom_id res chain seq x y z
N ASP A 1 -9.33 13.25 -6.54
CA ASP A 1 -8.68 14.15 -7.52
C ASP A 1 -9.21 13.85 -8.91
N GLN A 2 -9.44 14.91 -9.70
CA GLN A 2 -9.80 14.79 -11.10
C GLN A 2 -8.52 14.56 -11.91
N ASN A 3 -8.48 13.49 -12.70
CA ASN A 3 -7.36 13.17 -13.56
C ASN A 3 -7.70 13.52 -15.00
N LYS A 4 -6.80 14.24 -15.68
CA LYS A 4 -6.96 14.55 -17.10
C LYS A 4 -6.42 13.42 -17.94
N MET A 5 -7.25 12.93 -18.82
CA MET A 5 -6.85 11.98 -19.87
C MET A 5 -6.94 12.64 -21.23
N ASN A 6 -6.02 12.27 -22.11
CA ASN A 6 -5.87 12.88 -23.40
C ASN A 6 -5.97 11.83 -24.51
N LEU A 7 -6.89 12.03 -25.43
CA LEU A 7 -7.01 11.24 -26.65
C LEU A 7 -6.53 12.05 -27.85
N ASN A 8 -5.48 11.59 -28.51
CA ASN A 8 -4.95 12.21 -29.70
C ASN A 8 -5.53 11.59 -30.95
N ILE A 9 -6.20 12.38 -31.75
CA ILE A 9 -6.77 11.93 -33.04
C ILE A 9 -6.17 12.76 -34.16
N GLN A 10 -5.66 12.08 -35.18
CA GLN A 10 -5.10 12.70 -36.38
C GLN A 10 -5.78 12.15 -37.63
N ASN A 11 -6.26 13.04 -38.47
CA ASN A 11 -6.73 12.68 -39.78
C ASN A 11 -5.56 12.62 -40.79
N ASN A 12 -5.12 11.42 -41.14
CA ASN A 12 -4.04 11.22 -42.15
C ASN A 12 -4.58 11.14 -43.57
N GLY A 13 -5.89 11.28 -43.75
CA GLY A 13 -6.51 11.23 -45.06
C GLY A 13 -6.41 12.55 -45.84
N GLN A 14 -6.63 12.48 -47.13
CA GLN A 14 -6.62 13.67 -48.01
C GLN A 14 -7.90 14.51 -47.91
N PHE A 15 -8.97 13.95 -47.38
CA PHE A 15 -10.28 14.61 -47.28
C PHE A 15 -10.59 15.01 -45.86
N SER A 16 -11.54 15.90 -45.72
CA SER A 16 -12.08 16.29 -44.40
C SER A 16 -13.23 15.34 -44.03
N TYR A 17 -13.26 14.96 -42.74
CA TYR A 17 -14.23 14.00 -42.22
C TYR A 17 -14.92 14.55 -40.99
N TYR A 18 -16.14 14.13 -40.79
CA TYR A 18 -16.82 14.23 -39.50
C TYR A 18 -16.48 12.97 -38.70
N ILE A 19 -15.87 13.14 -37.53
CA ILE A 19 -15.42 12.02 -36.70
C ILE A 19 -16.22 12.04 -35.41
N ARG A 20 -16.78 10.89 -35.06
CA ARG A 20 -17.42 10.60 -33.79
C ARG A 20 -16.65 9.49 -33.10
N VAL A 21 -16.20 9.74 -31.87
CA VAL A 21 -15.44 8.79 -31.04
C VAL A 21 -16.28 8.38 -29.86
N ILE A 22 -16.34 7.09 -29.60
CA ILE A 22 -16.96 6.49 -28.43
C ILE A 22 -15.90 5.64 -27.74
N GLU A 23 -15.53 6.04 -26.53
CA GLU A 23 -14.59 5.33 -25.68
C GLU A 23 -15.35 4.40 -24.74
N GLU A 24 -14.92 3.14 -24.66
CA GLU A 24 -15.47 2.19 -23.69
C GLU A 24 -14.72 2.36 -22.35
N PHE A 25 -15.22 3.29 -21.53
CA PHE A 25 -14.67 3.54 -20.19
C PHE A 25 -14.90 2.35 -19.27
N PRO A 26 -13.96 2.07 -18.33
CA PRO A 26 -14.18 1.13 -17.24
C PRO A 26 -15.49 1.47 -16.50
N PHE A 27 -16.27 0.44 -16.14
CA PHE A 27 -17.57 0.62 -15.49
C PHE A 27 -17.49 1.40 -14.15
N GLN A 28 -16.31 1.36 -13.50
CA GLN A 28 -16.02 2.06 -12.25
C GLN A 28 -16.10 3.59 -12.37
N PHE A 29 -15.90 4.16 -13.58
CA PHE A 29 -16.06 5.59 -13.80
C PHE A 29 -17.52 6.04 -13.89
N GLN A 30 -18.44 5.09 -14.09
CA GLN A 30 -19.87 5.35 -14.32
C GLN A 30 -20.15 6.31 -15.49
N LEU A 31 -19.18 6.51 -16.36
CA LEU A 31 -19.30 7.28 -17.59
C LEU A 31 -19.87 6.34 -18.67
N ARG A 32 -21.11 6.63 -19.06
CA ARG A 32 -21.79 5.88 -20.13
C ARG A 32 -22.07 6.81 -21.29
N ASP A 33 -21.82 6.31 -22.51
CA ASP A 33 -22.19 6.98 -23.76
C ASP A 33 -21.57 8.37 -23.98
N GLU A 34 -20.42 8.68 -23.39
CA GLU A 34 -19.69 9.88 -23.73
C GLU A 34 -19.19 9.80 -25.18
N GLN A 35 -19.68 10.74 -26.01
CA GLN A 35 -19.36 10.82 -27.42
C GLN A 35 -18.63 12.12 -27.72
N PHE A 36 -17.46 12.00 -28.34
CA PHE A 36 -16.71 13.15 -28.85
C PHE A 36 -16.97 13.30 -30.34
N LYS A 37 -17.54 14.43 -30.76
CA LYS A 37 -17.86 14.70 -32.16
C LYS A 37 -17.12 15.92 -32.65
N ALA A 38 -16.40 15.82 -33.74
CA ALA A 38 -15.69 16.94 -34.33
C ALA A 38 -15.48 16.76 -35.84
N TYR A 39 -15.38 17.90 -36.52
CA TYR A 39 -14.98 17.96 -37.92
C TYR A 39 -13.47 18.08 -38.00
N TYR A 40 -12.81 17.20 -38.77
CA TYR A 40 -11.37 17.16 -38.98
C TYR A 40 -11.03 17.47 -40.44
N LYS A 41 -10.25 18.52 -40.62
CA LYS A 41 -9.67 18.80 -41.94
C LYS A 41 -8.56 17.79 -42.27
N SER A 42 -8.17 17.71 -43.55
CA SER A 42 -7.00 16.92 -43.96
C SER A 42 -5.77 17.29 -43.13
N ALA A 43 -4.98 16.30 -42.71
CA ALA A 43 -3.77 16.43 -41.90
C ALA A 43 -3.98 17.09 -40.50
N GLN A 44 -5.21 17.32 -40.07
CA GLN A 44 -5.49 17.93 -38.80
C GLN A 44 -5.33 16.94 -37.66
N LYS A 45 -4.61 17.36 -36.60
CA LYS A 45 -4.48 16.69 -35.33
C LYS A 45 -5.26 17.47 -34.26
N ARG A 46 -6.03 16.78 -33.44
CA ARG A 46 -6.70 17.36 -32.28
C ARG A 46 -6.50 16.51 -31.05
N LEU A 47 -6.38 17.18 -29.92
CA LEU A 47 -6.37 16.62 -28.59
C LEU A 47 -7.78 16.73 -28.01
N ILE A 48 -8.35 15.62 -27.57
CA ILE A 48 -9.58 15.58 -26.81
C ILE A 48 -9.19 15.36 -25.37
N GLU A 49 -9.52 16.31 -24.49
CA GLU A 49 -9.28 16.21 -23.05
C GLU A 49 -10.59 15.83 -22.39
N PHE A 50 -10.52 14.87 -21.47
CA PHE A 50 -11.62 14.52 -20.60
C PHE A 50 -11.12 14.28 -19.17
N GLU A 51 -11.99 14.55 -18.21
CA GLU A 51 -11.68 14.41 -16.80
C GLU A 51 -12.33 13.12 -16.27
N VAL A 52 -11.51 12.27 -15.66
CA VAL A 52 -11.96 11.04 -15.01
C VAL A 52 -11.69 11.13 -13.53
N LYS A 53 -12.68 10.71 -12.74
CA LYS A 53 -12.57 10.65 -11.27
C LYS A 53 -12.74 9.20 -10.83
N PRO A 54 -11.64 8.48 -10.54
CA PRO A 54 -11.76 7.14 -9.98
C PRO A 54 -12.41 7.22 -8.59
N THR A 55 -13.42 6.40 -8.37
CA THR A 55 -14.16 6.33 -7.10
C THR A 55 -13.61 5.24 -6.18
N GLU A 56 -13.06 4.18 -6.74
CA GLU A 56 -12.49 3.05 -6.02
C GLU A 56 -11.02 2.85 -6.43
N ARG A 57 -10.24 2.18 -5.60
CA ARG A 57 -8.90 1.70 -5.97
C ARG A 57 -9.03 0.43 -6.82
N GLY A 58 -8.00 0.12 -7.58
CA GLY A 58 -7.94 -1.11 -8.38
C GLY A 58 -7.41 -0.90 -9.78
N ALA A 59 -7.53 -1.93 -10.59
CA ALA A 59 -7.13 -1.91 -11.98
C ALA A 59 -8.28 -1.46 -12.86
N TYR A 60 -8.12 -0.34 -13.54
CA TYR A 60 -9.09 0.21 -14.48
C TYR A 60 -8.73 -0.24 -15.89
N LYS A 61 -9.50 -1.18 -16.43
CA LYS A 61 -9.28 -1.71 -17.78
C LYS A 61 -10.16 -0.96 -18.76
N PHE A 62 -9.53 -0.20 -19.65
CA PHE A 62 -10.20 0.47 -20.74
C PHE A 62 -10.58 -0.55 -21.81
N GLY A 63 -11.74 -0.35 -22.40
CA GLY A 63 -12.25 -1.19 -23.48
C GLY A 63 -11.74 -0.74 -24.83
N LYS A 64 -12.61 -0.80 -25.83
CA LYS A 64 -12.28 -0.45 -27.21
C LYS A 64 -12.62 1.00 -27.51
N THR A 65 -11.74 1.68 -28.21
CA THR A 65 -12.05 2.99 -28.82
C THR A 65 -12.76 2.76 -30.14
N ASN A 66 -14.00 3.18 -30.25
CA ASN A 66 -14.79 3.09 -31.47
C ASN A 66 -14.78 4.44 -32.19
N ILE A 67 -14.19 4.49 -33.38
CA ILE A 67 -14.08 5.70 -34.19
C ILE A 67 -15.01 5.55 -35.39
N PHE A 68 -15.99 6.43 -35.52
CA PHE A 68 -16.90 6.50 -36.64
C PHE A 68 -16.50 7.68 -37.52
N ILE A 69 -16.16 7.39 -38.77
CA ILE A 69 -15.74 8.39 -39.75
C ILE A 69 -16.87 8.54 -40.77
N SER A 70 -17.41 9.75 -40.88
CA SER A 70 -18.47 10.07 -41.82
C SER A 70 -17.98 11.07 -42.86
N PHE A 71 -18.26 10.76 -44.13
CA PHE A 71 -17.98 11.62 -45.27
C PHE A 71 -19.29 12.12 -45.87
N PHE A 72 -19.51 13.43 -45.85
CA PHE A 72 -20.72 14.13 -46.28
C PHE A 72 -22.04 13.60 -45.69
N GLY A 73 -21.99 12.86 -44.58
CA GLY A 73 -23.16 12.26 -43.94
C GLY A 73 -23.75 11.05 -44.69
N LEU A 74 -23.17 10.63 -45.79
CA LEU A 74 -23.69 9.57 -46.63
C LEU A 74 -23.06 8.19 -46.38
N ILE A 75 -21.82 8.17 -45.91
CA ILE A 75 -21.06 6.95 -45.64
C ILE A 75 -20.46 7.07 -44.27
N GLU A 76 -20.70 6.09 -43.41
CA GLU A 76 -20.08 5.97 -42.08
C GLU A 76 -19.23 4.70 -42.03
N ARG A 77 -17.96 4.85 -41.66
CA ARG A 77 -17.02 3.74 -41.43
C ARG A 77 -16.66 3.68 -39.97
N ARG A 78 -16.83 2.52 -39.34
CA ARG A 78 -16.39 2.24 -37.98
C ARG A 78 -14.97 1.67 -37.99
N ILE A 79 -14.07 2.24 -37.20
CA ILE A 79 -12.74 1.73 -36.90
C ILE A 79 -12.71 1.40 -35.43
N ILE A 80 -12.23 0.21 -35.08
CA ILE A 80 -12.09 -0.24 -33.70
C ILE A 80 -10.59 -0.27 -33.39
N GLN A 81 -10.19 0.50 -32.39
CA GLN A 81 -8.84 0.43 -31.85
C GLN A 81 -8.88 -0.25 -30.48
N ASN A 82 -8.00 -1.21 -30.28
CA ASN A 82 -7.94 -1.99 -29.05
C ASN A 82 -6.55 -1.76 -28.43
N GLU A 83 -6.45 -0.91 -27.41
CA GLU A 83 -5.17 -0.58 -26.77
C GLU A 83 -4.91 -1.41 -25.51
N ASN A 84 -5.90 -2.19 -25.02
CA ASN A 84 -5.80 -2.95 -23.76
C ASN A 84 -5.13 -2.14 -22.63
N LEU A 85 -5.50 -0.86 -22.51
CA LEU A 85 -4.93 0.04 -21.54
C LEU A 85 -5.45 -0.32 -20.14
N GLU A 86 -4.53 -0.65 -19.25
CA GLU A 86 -4.83 -0.90 -17.84
C GLU A 86 -4.15 0.16 -16.98
N ILE A 87 -4.93 0.92 -16.21
CA ILE A 87 -4.44 1.97 -15.34
C ILE A 87 -4.68 1.55 -13.89
N ALA A 88 -3.59 1.51 -13.11
CA ALA A 88 -3.67 1.22 -11.68
C ALA A 88 -4.12 2.47 -10.91
N CYS A 89 -5.23 2.36 -10.19
CA CYS A 89 -5.68 3.37 -9.25
C CYS A 89 -5.28 2.96 -7.84
N TYR A 90 -4.32 3.68 -7.28
CA TYR A 90 -3.81 3.43 -5.94
C TYR A 90 -4.71 4.02 -4.85
N PRO A 91 -4.65 3.47 -3.63
CA PRO A 91 -5.36 4.04 -2.47
C PRO A 91 -5.02 5.52 -2.24
N SER A 92 -5.98 6.28 -1.71
CA SER A 92 -5.79 7.72 -1.51
C SER A 92 -4.71 8.05 -0.48
N TYR A 93 -3.69 8.77 -0.91
CA TYR A 93 -2.62 9.28 -0.05
C TYR A 93 -2.93 10.60 0.66
N LEU A 94 -4.07 11.22 0.40
CA LEU A 94 -4.37 12.55 0.94
C LEU A 94 -4.33 12.58 2.47
N GLN A 95 -4.77 11.51 3.11
CA GLN A 95 -4.70 11.38 4.56
C GLN A 95 -3.27 11.21 5.09
N LEU A 96 -2.35 10.63 4.29
CA LEU A 96 -0.95 10.46 4.69
C LEU A 96 -0.26 11.78 5.01
N LYS A 97 -0.51 12.84 4.24
CA LYS A 97 0.09 14.16 4.49
C LYS A 97 -0.36 14.76 5.83
N GLN A 98 -1.61 14.56 6.22
CA GLN A 98 -2.12 15.03 7.51
C GLN A 98 -1.44 14.29 8.67
N PHE A 99 -1.31 12.97 8.59
CA PHE A 99 -0.65 12.18 9.62
C PHE A 99 0.86 12.41 9.69
N GLN A 100 1.53 12.76 8.59
CA GLN A 100 2.93 13.19 8.60
C GLN A 100 3.15 14.43 9.48
N LEU A 101 2.25 15.41 9.40
CA LEU A 101 2.32 16.61 10.24
C LEU A 101 2.16 16.28 11.72
N TYR A 102 1.26 15.36 12.08
CA TYR A 102 1.08 14.93 13.48
C TYR A 102 2.30 14.15 14.01
N SER A 103 2.89 13.26 13.21
CA SER A 103 4.07 12.50 13.64
C SER A 103 5.30 13.39 13.84
N THR A 104 5.48 14.38 12.98
CA THR A 104 6.60 15.34 13.07
C THR A 104 6.45 16.26 14.31
N ALA A 105 5.23 16.70 14.61
CA ALA A 105 4.96 17.52 15.79
C ALA A 105 5.21 16.77 17.12
N GLN A 106 4.87 15.48 17.20
CA GLN A 106 5.14 14.66 18.40
C GLN A 106 6.63 14.33 18.58
N HIS A 107 7.41 14.22 17.50
CA HIS A 107 8.86 13.99 17.62
C HIS A 107 9.60 15.15 18.28
N GLN A 108 9.12 16.38 18.17
CA GLN A 108 9.73 17.53 18.85
C GLN A 108 9.59 17.48 20.38
N HIS A 109 8.59 16.77 20.93
CA HIS A 109 8.40 16.65 22.37
C HIS A 109 9.15 15.45 23.02
N GLN A 110 9.73 14.54 22.25
CA GLN A 110 10.40 13.33 22.78
C GLN A 110 11.94 13.45 22.92
N PHE A 111 12.52 14.65 22.84
CA PHE A 111 13.95 14.86 23.01
C PHE A 111 14.53 14.54 24.41
N GLY A 112 13.73 13.99 25.33
CA GLY A 112 14.14 13.62 26.69
C GLY A 112 14.37 12.14 26.97
N MET A 113 14.02 11.22 26.09
CA MET A 113 14.21 9.79 26.35
C MET A 113 15.63 9.33 26.00
N LYS A 114 16.44 9.05 27.04
CA LYS A 114 17.72 8.35 26.90
C LYS A 114 17.50 7.01 26.21
N ARG A 115 18.04 6.85 24.98
CA ARG A 115 18.15 5.55 24.33
C ARG A 115 19.02 4.65 25.20
N ILE A 116 18.46 3.59 25.78
CA ILE A 116 19.21 2.58 26.50
C ILE A 116 19.97 1.76 25.44
N ARG A 117 21.27 1.99 25.33
CA ARG A 117 22.17 1.25 24.43
C ARG A 117 22.44 -0.12 25.04
N LYS A 118 22.00 -1.21 24.39
CA LYS A 118 22.45 -2.56 24.68
C LYS A 118 23.29 -3.06 23.50
N ILE A 119 24.45 -3.60 23.81
CA ILE A 119 25.40 -4.17 22.84
C ILE A 119 24.94 -5.59 22.48
N GLY A 120 24.79 -5.91 21.21
CA GLY A 120 24.34 -7.20 20.71
C GLY A 120 25.02 -7.62 19.39
N SER A 121 24.77 -8.84 18.93
CA SER A 121 25.57 -9.54 17.92
C SER A 121 25.25 -9.28 16.45
N ASN A 122 24.22 -8.51 16.12
CA ASN A 122 23.91 -8.07 14.73
C ASN A 122 24.17 -6.56 14.63
N THR A 123 25.26 -6.18 13.98
CA THR A 123 25.98 -4.98 14.34
C THR A 123 26.17 -4.09 13.13
N GLU A 124 25.58 -2.89 13.15
CA GLU A 124 26.08 -1.78 12.34
C GLU A 124 27.31 -1.18 13.05
N PHE A 125 28.39 -0.95 12.29
CA PHE A 125 29.57 -0.26 12.77
C PHE A 125 29.19 1.17 13.21
N GLU A 126 29.41 1.51 14.49
CA GLU A 126 29.12 2.84 15.02
C GLU A 126 30.35 3.74 14.99
N ASN A 127 31.38 3.32 15.68
CA ASN A 127 32.64 4.06 15.76
C ASN A 127 33.79 3.15 16.23
N ILE A 128 35.00 3.74 16.31
CA ILE A 128 36.17 3.09 16.92
C ILE A 128 36.44 3.78 18.25
N LYS A 129 36.45 3.02 19.34
CA LYS A 129 36.76 3.52 20.69
C LYS A 129 38.09 2.92 21.22
N ASN A 130 38.59 3.49 22.30
CA ASN A 130 39.71 2.88 23.06
C ASN A 130 39.20 1.57 23.68
N TYR A 131 40.06 0.55 23.65
CA TYR A 131 39.83 -0.71 24.35
C TYR A 131 39.70 -0.45 25.85
N THR A 132 38.71 -1.03 26.47
CA THR A 132 38.54 -1.08 27.93
C THR A 132 38.47 -2.54 28.39
N ILE A 133 38.96 -2.81 29.60
CA ILE A 133 38.93 -4.18 30.18
C ILE A 133 37.47 -4.65 30.20
N GLY A 134 37.20 -5.79 29.50
CA GLY A 134 35.87 -6.34 29.31
C GLY A 134 35.35 -6.25 27.86
N ASP A 135 36.01 -5.51 26.97
CA ASP A 135 35.67 -5.53 25.54
C ASP A 135 36.17 -6.84 24.89
N GLU A 136 35.42 -7.34 23.90
CA GLU A 136 35.78 -8.57 23.18
C GLU A 136 37.01 -8.38 22.30
N TYR A 137 38.02 -9.24 22.47
CA TYR A 137 39.25 -9.23 21.68
C TYR A 137 39.02 -9.39 20.17
N ARG A 138 37.94 -10.05 19.75
CA ARG A 138 37.59 -10.24 18.34
C ARG A 138 37.23 -8.94 17.63
N LEU A 139 36.88 -7.91 18.38
CA LEU A 139 36.46 -6.61 17.85
C LEU A 139 37.62 -5.62 17.75
N ILE A 140 38.88 -6.02 18.07
CA ILE A 140 40.06 -5.16 17.98
C ILE A 140 40.29 -4.76 16.51
N ASN A 141 40.36 -3.45 16.28
CA ASN A 141 40.72 -2.90 14.99
C ASN A 141 42.24 -2.69 14.94
N TRP A 142 42.95 -3.67 14.40
CA TRP A 142 44.42 -3.65 14.33
C TRP A 142 44.96 -2.48 13.51
N LYS A 143 44.25 -2.04 12.45
CA LYS A 143 44.63 -0.90 11.64
C LYS A 143 44.56 0.42 12.41
N ALA A 144 43.46 0.62 13.16
CA ALA A 144 43.28 1.79 14.02
C ALA A 144 44.25 1.76 15.20
N THR A 145 44.50 0.59 15.80
CA THR A 145 45.48 0.36 16.89
C THR A 145 46.87 0.77 16.45
N ALA A 146 47.33 0.33 15.28
CA ALA A 146 48.65 0.69 14.75
C ALA A 146 48.81 2.20 14.52
N LYS A 147 47.73 2.87 14.07
CA LYS A 147 47.73 4.31 13.82
C LYS A 147 47.68 5.13 15.11
N ALA A 148 46.94 4.66 16.12
CA ALA A 148 46.70 5.39 17.36
C ALA A 148 47.74 5.07 18.46
N ASN A 149 48.61 4.07 18.25
CA ASN A 149 49.59 3.53 19.19
C ASN A 149 48.96 3.11 20.55
N ARG A 150 47.72 2.68 20.52
CA ARG A 150 46.93 2.18 21.65
C ARG A 150 45.83 1.24 21.15
N LEU A 151 45.42 0.27 21.96
CA LEU A 151 44.39 -0.68 21.56
C LEU A 151 43.07 0.02 21.25
N MET A 152 42.57 -0.20 20.04
CA MET A 152 41.30 0.36 19.53
C MET A 152 40.36 -0.78 19.19
N VAL A 153 39.09 -0.60 19.51
CA VAL A 153 38.02 -1.58 19.30
C VAL A 153 36.90 -0.97 18.43
N ASN A 154 36.45 -1.75 17.46
CA ASN A 154 35.23 -1.40 16.74
C ASN A 154 34.04 -1.51 17.68
N GLN A 155 33.35 -0.41 17.86
CA GLN A 155 32.08 -0.39 18.57
C GLN A 155 30.97 -0.58 17.54
N TYR A 156 30.12 -1.56 17.80
CA TYR A 156 28.97 -1.86 16.98
C TYR A 156 27.70 -1.55 17.77
N GLN A 157 26.71 -1.02 17.11
CA GLN A 157 25.39 -0.79 17.69
C GLN A 157 24.46 -1.93 17.26
N GLU A 158 23.81 -2.58 18.22
CA GLU A 158 22.75 -3.54 17.90
C GLU A 158 21.58 -2.78 17.28
N GLU A 159 21.34 -3.02 16.00
CA GLU A 159 20.16 -2.52 15.34
C GLU A 159 18.92 -3.27 15.83
N LYS A 160 18.29 -2.74 16.88
CA LYS A 160 17.00 -3.24 17.41
C LYS A 160 15.82 -2.63 16.66
N SER A 161 15.87 -2.55 15.33
CA SER A 161 14.66 -2.25 14.59
C SER A 161 13.73 -3.46 14.67
N GLN A 162 12.69 -3.39 15.47
CA GLN A 162 11.65 -4.41 15.47
C GLN A 162 10.88 -4.31 14.15
N PRO A 163 10.76 -5.41 13.38
CA PRO A 163 9.94 -5.38 12.19
C PRO A 163 8.47 -5.08 12.54
N VAL A 164 7.88 -4.20 11.76
CA VAL A 164 6.46 -3.84 11.87
C VAL A 164 5.72 -4.44 10.69
N TYR A 165 4.72 -5.24 10.96
CA TYR A 165 3.88 -5.83 9.92
C TYR A 165 2.46 -5.32 10.01
N SER A 166 1.94 -4.83 8.90
CA SER A 166 0.52 -4.64 8.71
C SER A 166 -0.10 -5.94 8.19
N ILE A 167 -1.07 -6.49 8.91
CA ILE A 167 -1.74 -7.74 8.58
C ILE A 167 -3.20 -7.42 8.28
N ILE A 168 -3.61 -7.57 7.04
CA ILE A 168 -4.94 -7.17 6.57
C ILE A 168 -5.79 -8.41 6.32
N ASP A 169 -6.89 -8.47 7.02
CA ASP A 169 -7.95 -9.44 6.79
C ASP A 169 -8.74 -9.06 5.53
N MET A 170 -8.89 -10.01 4.60
CA MET A 170 -9.65 -9.86 3.36
C MET A 170 -10.97 -10.63 3.37
N GLY A 171 -11.37 -11.13 4.53
CA GLY A 171 -12.58 -11.94 4.69
C GLY A 171 -13.87 -11.14 4.50
N ARG A 172 -14.99 -11.87 4.57
CA ARG A 172 -16.34 -11.36 4.32
C ARG A 172 -16.68 -10.11 5.13
N THR A 173 -16.28 -10.05 6.40
CA THR A 173 -16.56 -8.95 7.32
C THR A 173 -15.98 -7.61 6.86
N MET A 174 -14.85 -7.66 6.15
CA MET A 174 -14.15 -6.47 5.66
C MET A 174 -14.79 -5.85 4.41
N ARG A 175 -15.81 -6.49 3.85
CA ARG A 175 -16.59 -5.97 2.71
C ARG A 175 -17.66 -4.95 3.15
N MET A 176 -17.99 -4.89 4.43
CA MET A 176 -19.03 -4.01 4.93
C MET A 176 -18.79 -2.56 4.47
N PRO A 177 -19.78 -1.92 3.81
CA PRO A 177 -19.67 -0.53 3.42
C PRO A 177 -19.80 0.37 4.66
N PHE A 178 -19.05 1.45 4.66
CA PHE A 178 -19.09 2.48 5.68
C PHE A 178 -18.62 3.81 5.08
N ASP A 179 -19.45 4.84 5.15
CA ASP A 179 -19.14 6.20 4.69
C ASP A 179 -18.50 6.24 3.28
N GLY A 180 -19.15 5.57 2.34
CA GLY A 180 -18.72 5.52 0.92
C GLY A 180 -17.54 4.62 0.59
N LEU A 181 -16.91 3.97 1.58
CA LEU A 181 -15.80 3.03 1.42
C LEU A 181 -16.11 1.68 2.08
N LYS A 182 -15.35 0.64 1.75
CA LYS A 182 -15.39 -0.65 2.45
C LYS A 182 -14.46 -0.62 3.67
N LEU A 183 -14.71 -1.42 4.70
CA LEU A 183 -13.80 -1.54 5.84
C LEU A 183 -12.39 -1.96 5.39
N LEU A 184 -12.28 -2.75 4.34
CA LEU A 184 -10.99 -3.08 3.72
C LEU A 184 -10.23 -1.84 3.26
N ASP A 185 -10.92 -0.85 2.68
CA ASP A 185 -10.28 0.37 2.17
C ASP A 185 -9.73 1.23 3.32
N TYR A 186 -10.46 1.31 4.45
CA TYR A 186 -9.98 1.93 5.68
C TYR A 186 -8.76 1.21 6.24
N SER A 187 -8.75 -0.13 6.22
CA SER A 187 -7.62 -0.94 6.66
C SER A 187 -6.39 -0.70 5.81
N ILE A 188 -6.56 -0.64 4.49
CA ILE A 188 -5.48 -0.37 3.55
C ILE A 188 -4.93 1.03 3.77
N ASN A 189 -5.79 2.05 3.84
CA ASN A 189 -5.36 3.43 4.07
C ASN A 189 -4.60 3.56 5.41
N SER A 190 -5.12 2.96 6.48
CA SER A 190 -4.49 2.95 7.80
C SER A 190 -3.15 2.19 7.78
N SER A 191 -3.07 1.05 7.11
CA SER A 191 -1.84 0.28 6.97
C SER A 191 -0.74 1.04 6.23
N LEU A 192 -1.11 1.81 5.19
CA LEU A 192 -0.19 2.66 4.45
C LEU A 192 0.34 3.81 5.30
N VAL A 193 -0.50 4.41 6.16
CA VAL A 193 -0.07 5.42 7.13
C VAL A 193 0.99 4.84 8.07
N ILE A 194 0.70 3.69 8.68
CA ILE A 194 1.63 3.02 9.61
C ILE A 194 2.91 2.62 8.89
N THR A 195 2.81 2.05 7.68
CA THR A 195 3.98 1.72 6.86
C THR A 195 4.86 2.93 6.61
N ASN A 196 4.26 4.07 6.22
CA ASN A 196 5.00 5.29 5.95
C ASN A 196 5.71 5.83 7.21
N VAL A 197 5.02 5.87 8.35
CA VAL A 197 5.62 6.30 9.63
C VAL A 197 6.75 5.37 10.05
N THR A 198 6.58 4.06 9.89
CA THR A 198 7.59 3.04 10.17
C THR A 198 8.86 3.27 9.34
N LEU A 199 8.71 3.46 8.03
CA LEU A 199 9.84 3.69 7.13
C LEU A 199 10.54 5.03 7.40
N GLN A 200 9.79 6.09 7.75
CA GLN A 200 10.36 7.39 8.14
C GLN A 200 11.21 7.29 9.41
N ASN A 201 10.85 6.39 10.32
CA ASN A 201 11.62 6.11 11.54
C ASN A 201 12.80 5.15 11.31
N ASN A 202 13.14 4.85 10.05
CA ASN A 202 14.16 3.87 9.66
C ASN A 202 13.91 2.46 10.23
N GLU A 203 12.66 2.11 10.51
CA GLU A 203 12.24 0.77 10.93
C GLU A 203 11.80 -0.06 9.72
N LYS A 204 11.78 -1.39 9.90
CA LYS A 204 11.41 -2.33 8.83
C LYS A 204 9.91 -2.49 8.76
N ALA A 205 9.31 -2.19 7.61
CA ALA A 205 7.89 -2.34 7.37
C ALA A 205 7.59 -3.52 6.44
N GLY A 206 6.62 -4.36 6.80
CA GLY A 206 6.15 -5.49 6.01
C GLY A 206 4.63 -5.54 5.91
N LEU A 207 4.13 -6.41 5.04
CA LEU A 207 2.70 -6.60 4.79
C LEU A 207 2.37 -8.08 4.72
N ILE A 208 1.24 -8.45 5.30
CA ILE A 208 0.61 -9.76 5.10
C ILE A 208 -0.87 -9.51 4.81
N THR A 209 -1.41 -10.14 3.77
CA THR A 209 -2.85 -10.17 3.54
C THR A 209 -3.34 -11.61 3.59
N PHE A 210 -4.50 -11.82 4.20
CA PHE A 210 -5.03 -13.15 4.38
C PHE A 210 -6.57 -13.19 4.33
N ASN A 211 -7.07 -14.35 3.98
CA ASN A 211 -8.46 -14.78 4.14
C ASN A 211 -8.44 -16.24 4.62
N LYS A 212 -9.02 -17.17 3.90
CA LYS A 212 -8.87 -18.61 4.15
C LYS A 212 -7.42 -19.08 3.98
N LYS A 213 -6.61 -18.35 3.19
CA LYS A 213 -5.18 -18.61 2.94
C LYS A 213 -4.43 -17.26 2.99
N ILE A 214 -3.11 -17.35 3.12
CA ILE A 214 -2.27 -16.16 2.93
C ILE A 214 -2.26 -15.82 1.44
N GLN A 215 -2.58 -14.57 1.10
CA GLN A 215 -2.60 -14.10 -0.28
C GLN A 215 -1.28 -13.43 -0.64
N GLU A 216 -0.86 -12.45 0.15
CA GLU A 216 0.38 -11.72 -0.07
C GLU A 216 1.22 -11.70 1.19
N HIS A 217 2.54 -11.78 1.03
CA HIS A 217 3.51 -11.62 2.10
C HIS A 217 4.71 -10.81 1.57
N VAL A 218 4.79 -9.56 1.98
CA VAL A 218 5.94 -8.68 1.75
C VAL A 218 6.79 -8.71 3.01
N VAL A 219 8.01 -9.22 2.90
CA VAL A 219 8.95 -9.28 4.02
C VAL A 219 9.30 -7.87 4.48
N ALA A 220 9.37 -7.67 5.79
CA ALA A 220 9.68 -6.37 6.36
C ALA A 220 11.12 -5.93 5.99
N ASP A 221 11.21 -4.78 5.35
CA ASP A 221 12.48 -4.14 4.94
C ASP A 221 12.35 -2.62 5.11
N ARG A 222 13.49 -1.90 5.09
CA ARG A 222 13.57 -0.43 5.16
C ARG A 222 14.06 0.23 3.88
N LYS A 223 14.16 -0.53 2.79
CA LYS A 223 14.63 -0.02 1.49
C LYS A 223 13.68 1.05 0.92
N ASN A 224 14.25 1.98 0.16
CA ASN A 224 13.49 3.10 -0.42
C ASN A 224 12.29 2.69 -1.26
N HIS A 225 12.33 1.51 -1.91
CA HIS A 225 11.22 1.00 -2.73
C HIS A 225 10.18 0.19 -1.94
N GLN A 226 10.37 -0.01 -0.63
CA GLN A 226 9.48 -0.85 0.18
C GLN A 226 8.04 -0.32 0.20
N MET A 227 7.87 1.00 0.30
CA MET A 227 6.56 1.63 0.24
C MET A 227 5.86 1.38 -1.10
N GLN A 228 6.59 1.50 -2.21
CA GLN A 228 6.05 1.25 -3.53
C GLN A 228 5.64 -0.22 -3.70
N LEU A 229 6.48 -1.15 -3.24
CA LEU A 229 6.19 -2.58 -3.28
C LEU A 229 4.90 -2.92 -2.50
N ILE A 230 4.74 -2.35 -1.30
CA ILE A 230 3.53 -2.55 -0.49
C ILE A 230 2.30 -1.98 -1.20
N LEU A 231 2.43 -0.81 -1.82
CA LEU A 231 1.36 -0.21 -2.60
C LEU A 231 0.93 -1.07 -3.79
N GLU A 232 1.90 -1.56 -4.56
CA GLU A 232 1.66 -2.43 -5.72
C GLU A 232 0.96 -3.73 -5.32
N LYS A 233 1.16 -4.19 -4.09
CA LYS A 233 0.42 -5.34 -3.57
C LYS A 233 -0.98 -4.96 -3.09
N LEU A 234 -1.17 -3.77 -2.53
CA LEU A 234 -2.43 -3.37 -1.93
C LEU A 234 -3.47 -2.83 -2.92
N TYR A 235 -3.08 -2.29 -4.08
CA TYR A 235 -4.07 -1.72 -5.00
C TYR A 235 -5.02 -2.77 -5.60
N GLN A 236 -4.55 -4.01 -5.75
CA GLN A 236 -5.34 -5.13 -6.30
C GLN A 236 -6.08 -5.96 -5.25
N VAL A 237 -5.84 -5.68 -3.96
CA VAL A 237 -6.44 -6.46 -2.87
C VAL A 237 -7.95 -6.23 -2.82
N GLU A 238 -8.73 -7.30 -2.94
CA GLU A 238 -10.18 -7.28 -2.86
C GLU A 238 -10.70 -8.24 -1.80
N THR A 239 -11.85 -7.91 -1.20
CA THR A 239 -12.54 -8.84 -0.30
C THR A 239 -13.23 -9.93 -1.10
N ASN A 240 -13.22 -11.13 -0.56
CA ASN A 240 -14.05 -12.23 -1.05
C ASN A 240 -15.09 -12.64 0.01
N PHE A 241 -16.00 -13.55 -0.35
CA PHE A 241 -17.04 -14.05 0.57
C PHE A 241 -16.56 -15.15 1.52
N LEU A 242 -15.25 -15.44 1.55
CA LEU A 242 -14.68 -16.47 2.41
C LEU A 242 -14.47 -15.95 3.82
N GLU A 243 -14.61 -16.82 4.79
CA GLU A 243 -14.21 -16.53 6.18
C GLU A 243 -12.69 -16.58 6.31
N SER A 244 -12.18 -15.74 7.21
CA SER A 244 -10.74 -15.66 7.47
C SER A 244 -10.31 -16.71 8.48
N ASP A 245 -9.21 -17.40 8.16
CA ASP A 245 -8.63 -18.46 8.98
C ASP A 245 -7.41 -17.94 9.76
N PHE A 246 -7.63 -17.59 11.02
CA PHE A 246 -6.57 -17.14 11.93
C PHE A 246 -5.61 -18.26 12.35
N GLY A 247 -6.02 -19.51 12.23
CA GLY A 247 -5.14 -20.66 12.42
C GLY A 247 -4.07 -20.74 11.34
N GLN A 248 -4.47 -20.54 10.07
CA GLN A 248 -3.55 -20.44 8.94
C GLN A 248 -2.63 -19.20 9.07
N LEU A 249 -3.17 -18.07 9.54
CA LEU A 249 -2.37 -16.88 9.83
C LEU A 249 -1.30 -17.20 10.88
N TYR A 250 -1.68 -17.81 12.01
CA TYR A 250 -0.74 -18.21 13.05
C TYR A 250 0.36 -19.14 12.53
N ALA A 251 -0.02 -20.19 11.78
CA ALA A 251 0.94 -21.14 11.22
C ALA A 251 1.94 -20.45 10.27
N HIS A 252 1.47 -19.49 9.47
CA HIS A 252 2.31 -18.70 8.57
C HIS A 252 3.27 -17.79 9.35
N ILE A 253 2.76 -17.03 10.33
CA ILE A 253 3.56 -16.15 11.18
C ILE A 253 4.65 -16.94 11.89
N LYS A 254 4.30 -18.06 12.54
CA LYS A 254 5.26 -18.92 13.25
C LYS A 254 6.38 -19.43 12.35
N ARG A 255 6.08 -19.73 11.09
CA ARG A 255 7.05 -20.26 10.13
C ARG A 255 7.91 -19.18 9.49
N LYS A 256 7.37 -17.98 9.24
CA LYS A 256 8.01 -16.96 8.42
C LYS A 256 8.59 -15.80 9.23
N LEU A 257 8.02 -15.46 10.36
CA LEU A 257 8.49 -14.38 11.22
C LEU A 257 9.29 -14.96 12.39
N THR A 258 10.61 -15.07 12.19
CA THR A 258 11.52 -15.62 13.21
C THR A 258 11.91 -14.59 14.28
N GLN A 259 11.84 -13.29 13.94
CA GLN A 259 12.17 -12.20 14.83
C GLN A 259 10.88 -11.66 15.48
N ARG A 260 10.96 -11.30 16.79
CA ARG A 260 9.86 -10.64 17.49
C ARG A 260 9.52 -9.33 16.78
N SER A 261 8.25 -9.20 16.36
CA SER A 261 7.74 -8.12 15.51
C SER A 261 6.55 -7.45 16.15
N LEU A 262 6.25 -6.23 15.74
CA LEU A 262 5.01 -5.54 16.03
C LEU A 262 4.02 -5.83 14.89
N LEU A 263 2.86 -6.40 15.23
CA LEU A 263 1.85 -6.84 14.27
C LEU A 263 0.59 -6.01 14.45
N PHE A 264 0.25 -5.20 13.46
CA PHE A 264 -1.03 -4.50 13.38
C PHE A 264 -2.00 -5.36 12.57
N ILE A 265 -2.97 -5.99 13.24
CA ILE A 265 -3.95 -6.85 12.60
C ILE A 265 -5.24 -6.06 12.39
N TYR A 266 -5.56 -5.79 11.13
CA TYR A 266 -6.78 -5.12 10.70
C TYR A 266 -7.82 -6.18 10.39
N THR A 267 -8.86 -6.26 11.19
CA THR A 267 -9.95 -7.23 11.03
C THR A 267 -11.23 -6.69 11.65
N ASN A 268 -12.34 -7.36 11.40
CA ASN A 268 -13.60 -7.08 12.08
C ASN A 268 -14.36 -8.39 12.33
N PHE A 269 -15.21 -8.40 13.34
CA PHE A 269 -16.02 -9.55 13.73
C PHE A 269 -17.49 -9.15 13.74
N GLU A 270 -18.36 -10.00 13.21
CA GLU A 270 -19.82 -9.76 13.18
C GLU A 270 -20.45 -9.98 14.56
N THR A 271 -19.92 -10.95 15.31
CA THR A 271 -20.44 -11.35 16.63
C THR A 271 -19.32 -11.58 17.64
N ILE A 272 -19.66 -11.56 18.91
CA ILE A 272 -18.73 -11.89 19.99
C ILE A 272 -18.24 -13.34 19.87
N ASP A 273 -19.12 -14.28 19.53
CA ASP A 273 -18.77 -15.69 19.35
C ASP A 273 -17.76 -15.89 18.21
N ALA A 274 -17.86 -15.07 17.14
CA ALA A 274 -16.89 -15.09 16.06
C ALA A 274 -15.50 -14.64 16.54
N LEU A 275 -15.43 -13.63 17.39
CA LEU A 275 -14.18 -13.20 18.04
C LEU A 275 -13.64 -14.28 18.97
N GLU A 276 -14.47 -14.86 19.83
CA GLU A 276 -14.06 -15.88 20.81
C GLU A 276 -13.40 -17.08 20.14
N ARG A 277 -13.94 -17.53 19.03
CA ARG A 277 -13.34 -18.62 18.23
C ARG A 277 -11.90 -18.30 17.76
N GLN A 278 -11.57 -17.03 17.57
CA GLN A 278 -10.26 -16.62 17.05
C GLN A 278 -9.28 -16.22 18.17
N ILE A 279 -9.75 -16.04 19.43
CA ILE A 279 -8.92 -15.64 20.57
C ILE A 279 -7.77 -16.63 20.79
N ALA A 280 -8.00 -17.92 20.63
CA ALA A 280 -6.97 -18.94 20.80
C ALA A 280 -5.78 -18.70 19.86
N SER A 281 -6.04 -18.49 18.57
CA SER A 281 -5.02 -18.21 17.55
C SER A 281 -4.30 -16.88 17.80
N LEU A 282 -5.04 -15.82 18.15
CA LEU A 282 -4.49 -14.52 18.51
C LEU A 282 -3.59 -14.58 19.75
N THR A 283 -3.98 -15.36 20.75
CA THR A 283 -3.20 -15.57 21.97
C THR A 283 -1.87 -16.30 21.66
N LEU A 284 -1.90 -17.27 20.75
CA LEU A 284 -0.68 -17.95 20.31
C LEU A 284 0.28 -16.99 19.59
N ILE A 285 -0.23 -16.10 18.73
CA ILE A 285 0.57 -15.07 18.06
C ILE A 285 1.18 -14.11 19.09
N LYS A 286 0.39 -13.67 20.08
CA LYS A 286 0.84 -12.76 21.15
C LYS A 286 2.00 -13.31 21.99
N LYS A 287 2.16 -14.64 22.12
CA LYS A 287 3.28 -15.25 22.85
C LYS A 287 4.64 -14.90 22.22
N SER A 288 4.71 -14.75 20.89
CA SER A 288 5.96 -14.53 20.16
C SER A 288 6.13 -13.09 19.66
N HIS A 289 5.03 -12.37 19.45
CA HIS A 289 5.03 -11.04 18.85
C HIS A 289 4.20 -10.06 19.69
N VAL A 290 4.36 -8.75 19.44
CA VAL A 290 3.47 -7.72 19.98
C VAL A 290 2.31 -7.56 19.00
N VAL A 291 1.07 -7.75 19.50
CA VAL A 291 -0.14 -7.71 18.64
C VAL A 291 -0.98 -6.48 19.01
N VAL A 292 -1.32 -5.69 18.01
CA VAL A 292 -2.30 -4.61 18.07
C VAL A 292 -3.45 -4.99 17.13
N LEU A 293 -4.62 -5.20 17.71
CA LEU A 293 -5.83 -5.50 16.94
C LEU A 293 -6.56 -4.19 16.62
N ILE A 294 -6.78 -3.94 15.34
CA ILE A 294 -7.49 -2.76 14.85
C ILE A 294 -8.83 -3.19 14.27
N MET A 295 -9.91 -2.73 14.92
CA MET A 295 -11.28 -2.98 14.51
C MET A 295 -11.97 -1.65 14.22
N PHE A 296 -12.71 -1.59 13.12
CA PHE A 296 -13.47 -0.40 12.75
C PHE A 296 -14.89 -0.49 13.28
N ARG A 297 -15.31 0.55 14.00
CA ARG A 297 -16.67 0.65 14.50
C ARG A 297 -17.55 1.34 13.46
N ASN A 298 -18.55 0.62 12.97
CA ASN A 298 -19.57 1.23 12.11
C ASN A 298 -20.50 2.11 12.92
N SER A 299 -20.33 3.44 12.82
CA SER A 299 -21.14 4.42 13.53
C SER A 299 -22.54 4.58 12.94
N GLU A 300 -22.76 4.21 11.65
CA GLU A 300 -24.06 4.26 11.00
C GLU A 300 -24.99 3.17 11.53
N LEU A 301 -24.50 1.94 11.71
CA LEU A 301 -25.26 0.86 12.34
C LEU A 301 -25.72 1.24 13.75
N LYS A 302 -24.88 1.95 14.50
CA LYS A 302 -25.24 2.40 15.85
C LYS A 302 -26.39 3.42 15.85
N LYS A 303 -26.49 4.25 14.81
CA LYS A 303 -27.59 5.22 14.68
C LYS A 303 -28.91 4.54 14.33
N LEU A 304 -28.88 3.36 13.70
CA LEU A 304 -30.08 2.59 13.34
C LEU A 304 -30.60 1.72 14.51
N THR A 305 -29.77 1.45 15.51
CA THR A 305 -30.09 0.62 16.69
C THR A 305 -30.43 1.42 17.95
N ASN A 306 -30.30 2.75 17.90
CA ASN A 306 -30.81 3.71 18.88
C ASN A 306 -32.05 4.40 18.36
#